data_c02d352aa74be00a19757b8179bdee36
#
_entry.id   c02d352aa74be00a19757b8179bdee36
#
_cell.length_a   1.000
_cell.length_b   1.000
_cell.length_c   1.000
_cell.angle_alpha   90.00
_cell.angle_beta   90.00
_cell.angle_gamma   90.00
#
_symmetry.space_group_name_H-M   'P 1'
#
loop_
_entity.id
_entity.type
_entity.pdbx_description
1 polymer ?
#
loop_
_entity_poly.entity_id
_entity_poly.type
_entity_poly.pdbx_seq_one_letter_code
_entity_poly.pdbx_strand_id
1 'polypeptide(L)'
;MPFEETRMNHAGLLNSATIRVSKNNRVLGKSTLQNGAKTTLDGLIQLAEHLEKFDRCLLRGQIILTGSPLPLWTVKKGDLVEVVSNQLGIESVMKVAAPSTK
;
A
#
# COMPACT_ATOMS: atom_id res chain seq x y z
N MET A 1 -4.06 0.04 24.08
CA MET A 1 -4.94 -0.69 23.17
C MET A 1 -4.35 -2.05 22.84
N PRO A 2 -5.12 -3.10 22.97
CA PRO A 2 -4.63 -4.42 22.56
C PRO A 2 -4.29 -4.44 21.09
N PHE A 3 -3.14 -4.98 20.77
CA PHE A 3 -2.65 -5.08 19.41
C PHE A 3 -3.60 -5.89 18.51
N GLU A 4 -4.18 -6.94 19.04
CA GLU A 4 -5.06 -7.84 18.31
C GLU A 4 -6.38 -7.17 17.92
N GLU A 5 -6.93 -6.35 18.81
CA GLU A 5 -8.16 -5.59 18.51
C GLU A 5 -7.94 -4.65 17.32
N THR A 6 -6.83 -3.92 17.33
CA THR A 6 -6.48 -3.03 16.23
C THR A 6 -6.33 -3.81 14.93
N ARG A 7 -5.67 -4.97 15.00
CA ARG A 7 -5.46 -5.81 13.83
C ARG A 7 -6.77 -6.32 13.23
N MET A 8 -7.71 -6.73 14.05
CA MET A 8 -9.01 -7.21 13.59
C MET A 8 -9.81 -6.11 12.89
N ASN A 9 -9.81 -4.90 13.47
CA ASN A 9 -10.49 -3.76 12.86
C ASN A 9 -9.90 -3.42 11.50
N HIS A 10 -8.58 -3.41 11.39
CA HIS A 10 -7.89 -3.14 10.14
C HIS A 10 -8.13 -4.23 9.09
N ALA A 11 -8.22 -5.47 9.51
CA ALA A 11 -8.48 -6.58 8.59
C ALA A 11 -9.83 -6.42 7.88
N GLY A 12 -10.87 -6.01 8.61
CA GLY A 12 -12.18 -5.74 8.01
C GLY A 12 -12.13 -4.64 6.98
N LEU A 13 -11.41 -3.56 7.27
CA LEU A 13 -11.24 -2.45 6.33
C LEU A 13 -10.45 -2.87 5.09
N LEU A 14 -9.38 -3.65 5.26
CA LEU A 14 -8.57 -4.12 4.16
C LEU A 14 -9.35 -5.01 3.17
N ASN A 15 -10.39 -5.69 3.64
CA ASN A 15 -11.17 -6.58 2.79
C ASN A 15 -12.13 -5.82 1.87
N SER A 16 -12.40 -4.56 2.13
CA SER A 16 -13.40 -3.80 1.37
C SER A 16 -12.98 -2.38 1.01
N ALA A 17 -11.78 -1.97 1.39
CA ALA A 17 -11.32 -0.62 1.12
C ALA A 17 -11.12 -0.37 -0.37
N THR A 18 -11.49 0.82 -0.82
CA THR A 18 -11.26 1.28 -2.19
C THR A 18 -10.11 2.27 -2.18
N ILE A 19 -9.16 2.07 -3.08
CA ILE A 19 -8.03 2.99 -3.29
C ILE A 19 -8.24 3.70 -4.61
N ARG A 20 -8.16 5.03 -4.58
CA ARG A 20 -8.29 5.87 -5.76
C ARG A 20 -7.00 6.63 -6.00
N VAL A 21 -6.52 6.61 -7.23
CA VAL A 21 -5.35 7.38 -7.65
C VAL A 21 -5.78 8.46 -8.64
N SER A 22 -5.39 9.68 -8.37
CA SER A 22 -5.68 10.84 -9.22
C SER A 22 -4.37 11.52 -9.64
N LYS A 23 -4.38 12.12 -10.83
CA LYS A 23 -3.26 12.91 -11.33
C LYS A 23 -3.82 14.24 -11.83
N ASN A 24 -3.34 15.36 -11.25
CA ASN A 24 -3.79 16.70 -11.59
C ASN A 24 -5.33 16.84 -11.51
N ASN A 25 -5.92 16.33 -10.42
CA ASN A 25 -7.35 16.31 -10.15
C ASN A 25 -8.18 15.44 -11.10
N ARG A 26 -7.53 14.57 -11.87
CA ARG A 26 -8.21 13.60 -12.74
C ARG A 26 -8.01 12.21 -12.19
N VAL A 27 -9.09 11.49 -11.95
CA VAL A 27 -9.02 10.10 -11.49
C VAL A 27 -8.41 9.23 -12.58
N LEU A 28 -7.30 8.54 -12.27
CA LEU A 28 -6.66 7.59 -13.17
C LEU A 28 -7.23 6.19 -13.00
N GLY A 29 -7.53 5.81 -11.77
CA GLY A 29 -8.07 4.49 -11.52
C GLY A 29 -8.51 4.31 -10.08
N LYS A 30 -9.27 3.26 -9.87
CA LYS A 30 -9.74 2.81 -8.56
C LYS A 30 -9.55 1.31 -8.47
N SER A 31 -9.30 0.84 -7.27
CA SER A 31 -9.27 -0.60 -7.01
C SER A 31 -9.90 -0.86 -5.64
N THR A 32 -10.75 -1.87 -5.57
CA THR A 32 -11.28 -2.36 -4.30
C THR A 32 -10.43 -3.54 -3.85
N LEU A 33 -9.95 -3.47 -2.61
CA LEU A 33 -9.13 -4.54 -2.04
C LEU A 33 -10.03 -5.72 -1.66
N GLN A 34 -10.10 -6.73 -2.52
CA GLN A 34 -10.84 -7.94 -2.24
C GLN A 34 -9.96 -8.91 -1.46
N ASN A 35 -10.43 -9.33 -0.28
CA ASN A 35 -9.66 -10.21 0.59
C ASN A 35 -8.27 -9.67 0.90
N GLY A 36 -8.16 -8.35 1.02
CA GLY A 36 -6.87 -7.68 1.21
C GLY A 36 -6.11 -8.16 2.43
N ALA A 37 -6.82 -8.43 3.55
CA ALA A 37 -6.18 -8.93 4.76
C ALA A 37 -5.55 -10.31 4.52
N LYS A 38 -6.27 -11.22 3.85
CA LYS A 38 -5.75 -12.55 3.56
C LYS A 38 -4.59 -12.49 2.58
N THR A 39 -4.72 -11.71 1.53
CA THR A 39 -3.67 -11.55 0.52
C THR A 39 -2.40 -10.97 1.15
N THR A 40 -2.54 -9.98 2.01
CA THR A 40 -1.40 -9.38 2.72
C THR A 40 -0.75 -10.40 3.65
N LEU A 41 -1.54 -11.14 4.42
CA LEU A 41 -1.02 -12.13 5.35
C LEU A 41 -0.29 -13.25 4.61
N ASP A 42 -0.86 -13.76 3.53
CA ASP A 42 -0.24 -14.80 2.72
C ASP A 42 1.11 -14.32 2.17
N GLY A 43 1.19 -13.08 1.72
CA GLY A 43 2.43 -12.48 1.25
C GLY A 43 3.49 -12.38 2.34
N LEU A 44 3.08 -12.01 3.56
CA LEU A 44 3.99 -11.95 4.70
C LEU A 44 4.53 -13.32 5.08
N ILE A 45 3.68 -14.35 5.06
CA ILE A 45 4.08 -15.72 5.35
C ILE A 45 5.10 -16.19 4.31
N GLN A 46 4.84 -15.94 3.03
CA GLN A 46 5.77 -16.31 1.96
C GLN A 46 7.11 -15.60 2.11
N LEU A 47 7.10 -14.32 2.47
CA LEU A 47 8.33 -13.56 2.71
C LEU A 47 9.11 -14.13 3.89
N ALA A 48 8.43 -14.44 5.00
CA ALA A 48 9.06 -15.01 6.17
C ALA A 48 9.73 -16.36 5.86
N GLU A 49 9.03 -17.22 5.11
CA GLU A 49 9.57 -18.51 4.68
C GLU A 49 10.79 -18.34 3.77
N HIS A 50 10.74 -17.35 2.88
CA HIS A 50 11.85 -17.06 2.00
C HIS A 50 13.09 -16.58 2.77
N LEU A 51 12.89 -15.69 3.74
CA LEU A 51 13.99 -15.16 4.55
C LEU A 51 14.63 -16.26 5.41
N GLU A 52 13.84 -17.21 5.88
CA GLU A 52 14.34 -18.32 6.69
C GLU A 52 15.41 -19.13 5.95
N LYS A 53 15.30 -19.26 4.63
CA LYS A 53 16.30 -19.93 3.80
C LYS A 53 17.67 -19.26 3.85
N PHE A 54 17.73 -18.00 4.26
CA PHE A 54 18.97 -17.22 4.37
C PHE A 54 19.31 -16.89 5.81
N ASP A 55 18.77 -17.65 6.76
CA ASP A 55 18.95 -17.42 8.20
C ASP A 55 18.54 -16.01 8.63
N ARG A 56 17.49 -15.50 8.02
CA ARG A 56 16.93 -14.18 8.32
C ARG A 56 15.48 -14.29 8.74
N CYS A 57 15.00 -13.27 9.42
CA CYS A 57 13.61 -13.21 9.86
C CYS A 57 13.09 -11.76 9.77
N LEU A 58 11.77 -11.63 9.81
CA LEU A 58 11.12 -10.33 9.93
C LEU A 58 11.28 -9.83 11.37
N LEU A 59 11.70 -8.60 11.51
CA LEU A 59 11.92 -7.98 12.81
C LEU A 59 10.81 -6.99 13.13
N ARG A 60 10.52 -6.87 14.44
CA ARG A 60 9.55 -5.90 14.92
C ARG A 60 9.96 -4.50 14.49
N GLY A 61 9.01 -3.72 14.03
CA GLY A 61 9.24 -2.36 13.59
C GLY A 61 9.61 -2.19 12.13
N GLN A 62 9.85 -3.29 11.41
CA GLN A 62 10.12 -3.22 9.98
C GLN A 62 8.84 -2.86 9.20
N ILE A 63 9.01 -2.10 8.14
CA ILE A 63 7.94 -1.75 7.22
C ILE A 63 8.03 -2.67 6.01
N ILE A 64 6.91 -3.30 5.67
CA ILE A 64 6.84 -4.23 4.55
C ILE A 64 6.04 -3.61 3.42
N LEU A 65 6.63 -3.55 2.23
CA LEU A 65 5.94 -3.09 1.03
C LEU A 65 5.31 -4.29 0.34
N THR A 66 3.99 -4.26 0.22
CA THR A 66 3.21 -5.41 -0.27
C THR A 66 2.88 -5.32 -1.76
N GLY A 67 3.34 -4.29 -2.44
CA GLY A 67 3.04 -4.07 -3.83
C GLY A 67 1.80 -3.20 -4.03
N SER A 68 1.48 -2.93 -5.29
CA SER A 68 0.36 -2.05 -5.65
C SER A 68 -0.79 -2.84 -6.26
N PRO A 69 -2.04 -2.59 -5.85
CA PRO A 69 -3.21 -3.20 -6.48
C PRO A 69 -3.61 -2.53 -7.80
N LEU A 70 -2.89 -1.50 -8.19
CA LEU A 70 -3.19 -0.70 -9.37
C LEU A 70 -2.04 -0.76 -10.38
N PRO A 71 -2.33 -0.58 -11.68
CA PRO A 71 -1.28 -0.55 -12.69
C PRO A 71 -0.38 0.67 -12.53
N LEU A 72 0.70 0.68 -13.28
CA LEU A 72 1.61 1.82 -13.31
C LEU A 72 1.14 2.85 -14.34
N TRP A 73 1.27 4.12 -14.00
CA TRP A 73 0.99 5.22 -14.92
C TRP A 73 2.22 6.10 -15.07
N THR A 74 2.36 6.69 -16.25
CA THR A 74 3.44 7.63 -16.52
C THR A 74 3.13 8.98 -15.87
N VAL A 75 4.15 9.57 -15.24
CA VAL A 75 4.04 10.91 -14.65
C VAL A 75 5.15 11.79 -15.20
N LYS A 76 4.92 13.09 -15.16
CA LYS A 76 5.87 14.10 -15.62
C LYS A 76 6.19 15.06 -14.48
N LYS A 77 7.29 15.79 -14.62
CA LYS A 77 7.64 16.85 -13.68
C LYS A 77 6.45 17.81 -13.51
N GLY A 78 6.13 18.11 -12.28
CA GLY A 78 5.04 19.03 -11.94
C GLY A 78 3.68 18.38 -11.77
N ASP A 79 3.54 17.11 -12.12
CA ASP A 79 2.29 16.38 -11.89
C ASP A 79 2.04 16.23 -10.40
N LEU A 80 0.78 16.41 -10.02
CA LEU A 80 0.31 16.20 -8.66
C LEU A 80 -0.44 14.89 -8.60
N VAL A 81 0.10 13.94 -7.84
CA VAL A 81 -0.48 12.61 -7.68
C VAL A 81 -1.09 12.48 -6.31
N GLU A 82 -2.33 12.05 -6.25
CA GLU A 82 -3.04 11.81 -4.99
C GLU A 82 -3.48 10.36 -4.90
N VAL A 83 -3.29 9.78 -3.72
CA VAL A 83 -3.77 8.43 -3.40
C VAL A 83 -4.70 8.57 -2.20
N VAL A 84 -5.94 8.15 -2.36
CA VAL A 84 -6.97 8.32 -1.33
C VAL A 84 -7.68 7.00 -1.08
N SER A 85 -7.85 6.67 0.18
CA SER A 85 -8.76 5.60 0.63
C SER A 85 -9.55 6.13 1.81
N ASN A 86 -10.82 6.43 1.58
CA ASN A 86 -11.68 6.97 2.65
C ASN A 86 -11.90 5.95 3.76
N GLN A 87 -12.04 4.68 3.41
CA GLN A 87 -12.27 3.62 4.38
C GLN A 87 -11.08 3.44 5.32
N LEU A 88 -9.87 3.60 4.80
CA LEU A 88 -8.66 3.48 5.62
C LEU A 88 -8.22 4.80 6.23
N GLY A 89 -8.90 5.90 5.90
CA GLY A 89 -8.51 7.22 6.38
C GLY A 89 -7.16 7.68 5.85
N ILE A 90 -6.80 7.23 4.66
CA ILE A 90 -5.49 7.53 4.06
C ILE A 90 -5.67 8.55 2.95
N GLU A 91 -4.83 9.58 2.99
CA GLU A 91 -4.69 10.53 1.91
C GLU A 91 -3.20 10.85 1.78
N SER A 92 -2.66 10.66 0.59
CA SER A 92 -1.27 10.97 0.29
C SER A 92 -1.20 11.80 -0.98
N VAL A 93 -0.47 12.89 -0.92
CA VAL A 93 -0.30 13.80 -2.05
C VAL A 93 1.20 13.91 -2.33
N MET A 94 1.57 13.79 -3.59
CA MET A 94 2.95 13.86 -4.01
C MET A 94 3.05 14.70 -5.28
N LYS A 95 3.99 15.65 -5.28
CA LYS A 95 4.32 16.41 -6.47
C LYS A 95 5.57 15.82 -7.10
N VAL A 96 5.50 15.53 -8.39
CA VAL A 96 6.62 14.94 -9.11
C VAL A 96 7.67 16.01 -9.40
N ALA A 97 8.88 15.79 -8.92
CA ALA A 97 10.02 16.68 -9.15
C ALA A 97 10.88 16.15 -10.28
N ALA A 98 11.72 17.01 -10.83
CA ALA A 98 12.72 16.58 -11.80
C ALA A 98 13.74 15.66 -11.14
N PRO A 99 14.29 14.67 -11.88
CA PRO A 99 15.38 13.85 -11.35
C PRO A 99 16.57 14.71 -10.95
N SER A 100 17.28 14.27 -9.91
CA SER A 100 18.51 14.93 -9.52
C SER A 100 19.57 14.76 -10.61
N THR A 101 20.17 15.86 -11.03
CA THR A 101 21.20 15.86 -12.09
C THR A 101 22.57 15.98 -11.46
N LYS A 102 22.99 14.99 -10.80
CA LYS A 102 24.36 14.97 -10.28
C LYS A 102 25.19 13.99 -11.04
#